data_71edec28fa12f339ac95267a23b8d34c
#
_entry.id   71edec28fa12f339ac95267a23b8d34c
#
_cell.length_a   1.000
_cell.length_b   1.000
_cell.length_c   1.000
_cell.angle_alpha   90.00
_cell.angle_beta   90.00
_cell.angle_gamma   90.00
#
_symmetry.space_group_name_H-M   'P 1'
#
loop_
_entity.id
_entity.type
_entity.pdbx_description
1 polymer ?
#
loop_
_entity_poly.entity_id
_entity_poly.type
_entity_poly.pdbx_seq_one_letter_code
_entity_poly.pdbx_strand_id
1 'polypeptide(L)'
;MKRKFYIIGHNPNSVRNAIRCLKDGANAIEPDIRYLPQYEEKFFVYDLLTLDRKQRSLRDYLIGLSAALNDEKLNLALLAFDLKPICSKDFESESVLYMKEFFEQLNEYFFSTYSQLPLLLTVGKPSGKPLLVKAKPWLTANQAVGVDEGDTPENVKDFFTREDMSFAFADGTSSPFASPLKFKPIIKEAVTLKQHTHELKLVYTWTANSEKTMRNFLDLGVDGMITGRVSRLRKLIDTEYHDTIEMATAEDNPFA
;
A
#
# COMPACT_ATOMS: atom_id res chain seq x y z
N MET A 1 3.97 3.61 24.98
CA MET A 1 2.87 3.31 24.01
C MET A 1 3.43 2.32 23.00
N LYS A 2 2.68 1.27 22.64
CA LYS A 2 3.09 0.35 21.58
C LYS A 2 2.97 1.03 20.23
N ARG A 3 3.89 0.71 19.30
CA ARG A 3 3.83 1.20 17.92
C ARG A 3 2.77 0.44 17.13
N LYS A 4 1.89 1.15 16.44
CA LYS A 4 0.93 0.54 15.50
C LYS A 4 1.68 -0.02 14.31
N PHE A 5 1.27 -1.22 13.86
CA PHE A 5 1.97 -1.94 12.80
C PHE A 5 1.02 -2.51 11.76
N TYR A 6 1.47 -2.48 10.50
CA TYR A 6 0.73 -2.98 9.35
C TYR A 6 1.42 -4.21 8.74
N ILE A 7 0.79 -5.37 8.85
CA ILE A 7 1.16 -6.55 8.06
C ILE A 7 0.41 -6.44 6.74
N ILE A 8 1.13 -6.12 5.67
CA ILE A 8 0.55 -5.85 4.36
C ILE A 8 0.65 -7.12 3.50
N GLY A 9 -0.49 -7.71 3.13
CA GLY A 9 -0.53 -8.84 2.23
C GLY A 9 -0.08 -8.43 0.82
N HIS A 10 0.91 -9.13 0.27
CA HIS A 10 1.51 -8.84 -1.03
C HIS A 10 0.64 -9.35 -2.20
N ASN A 11 0.32 -8.47 -3.14
CA ASN A 11 -0.38 -8.76 -4.41
C ASN A 11 -1.65 -9.62 -4.26
N PRO A 12 -2.60 -9.32 -3.35
CA PRO A 12 -3.83 -10.07 -3.27
C PRO A 12 -4.80 -9.64 -4.38
N ASN A 13 -4.41 -9.87 -5.63
CA ASN A 13 -5.09 -9.43 -6.85
C ASN A 13 -6.40 -10.20 -7.13
N SER A 14 -7.01 -10.76 -6.10
CA SER A 14 -8.35 -11.34 -6.09
C SER A 14 -8.95 -11.27 -4.71
N VAL A 15 -10.27 -11.12 -4.61
CA VAL A 15 -11.02 -11.13 -3.35
C VAL A 15 -10.66 -12.36 -2.49
N ARG A 16 -10.60 -13.55 -3.10
CA ARG A 16 -10.18 -14.79 -2.41
C ARG A 16 -8.80 -14.66 -1.77
N ASN A 17 -7.84 -14.06 -2.47
CA ASN A 17 -6.47 -13.88 -1.94
C ASN A 17 -6.45 -12.80 -0.86
N ALA A 18 -7.23 -11.72 -1.00
CA ALA A 18 -7.38 -10.68 0.03
C ALA A 18 -7.95 -11.28 1.32
N ILE A 19 -9.04 -12.04 1.23
CA ILE A 19 -9.63 -12.75 2.37
C ILE A 19 -8.61 -13.68 3.03
N ARG A 20 -7.86 -14.45 2.23
CA ARG A 20 -6.83 -15.35 2.77
C ARG A 20 -5.75 -14.57 3.53
N CYS A 21 -5.23 -13.48 2.96
CA CYS A 21 -4.23 -12.65 3.65
C CYS A 21 -4.76 -12.13 5.00
N LEU A 22 -6.00 -11.63 5.04
CA LEU A 22 -6.61 -11.12 6.27
C LEU A 22 -6.84 -12.26 7.30
N LYS A 23 -7.30 -13.42 6.87
CA LYS A 23 -7.43 -14.62 7.75
C LYS A 23 -6.08 -15.13 8.26
N ASP A 24 -5.03 -15.01 7.48
CA ASP A 24 -3.66 -15.37 7.87
C ASP A 24 -3.03 -14.35 8.86
N GLY A 25 -3.75 -13.26 9.18
CA GLY A 25 -3.35 -12.27 10.19
C GLY A 25 -2.81 -10.95 9.62
N ALA A 26 -2.95 -10.69 8.32
CA ALA A 26 -2.74 -9.35 7.78
C ALA A 26 -3.83 -8.40 8.29
N ASN A 27 -3.50 -7.13 8.42
CA ASN A 27 -4.44 -6.05 8.68
C ASN A 27 -4.36 -4.95 7.60
N ALA A 28 -3.60 -5.20 6.55
CA ALA A 28 -3.51 -4.38 5.36
C ALA A 28 -3.33 -5.25 4.11
N ILE A 29 -3.72 -4.75 2.96
CA ILE A 29 -3.56 -5.42 1.66
C ILE A 29 -3.07 -4.44 0.61
N GLU A 30 -2.28 -4.96 -0.34
CA GLU A 30 -1.69 -4.17 -1.43
C GLU A 30 -1.96 -4.87 -2.78
N PRO A 31 -3.13 -4.65 -3.42
CA PRO A 31 -3.40 -5.07 -4.78
C PRO A 31 -2.82 -4.11 -5.83
N ASP A 32 -2.37 -4.70 -6.95
CA ASP A 32 -1.90 -3.96 -8.14
C ASP A 32 -3.07 -3.42 -8.95
N ILE A 33 -3.01 -2.15 -9.36
CA ILE A 33 -4.03 -1.52 -10.21
C ILE A 33 -3.44 -1.18 -11.58
N ARG A 34 -4.11 -1.63 -12.63
CA ARG A 34 -3.79 -1.30 -14.03
C ARG A 34 -4.91 -0.53 -14.68
N TYR A 35 -4.52 0.46 -15.45
CA TYR A 35 -5.43 1.22 -16.31
C TYR A 35 -5.26 0.77 -17.77
N LEU A 36 -6.35 0.34 -18.35
CA LEU A 36 -6.43 -0.15 -19.73
C LEU A 36 -7.56 0.59 -20.46
N PRO A 37 -7.30 1.80 -21.00
CA PRO A 37 -8.32 2.70 -21.53
C PRO A 37 -9.07 2.16 -22.75
N GLN A 38 -8.55 1.12 -23.40
CA GLN A 38 -9.18 0.48 -24.56
C GLN A 38 -10.38 -0.42 -24.21
N TYR A 39 -10.64 -0.68 -22.92
CA TYR A 39 -11.78 -1.47 -22.46
C TYR A 39 -12.86 -0.55 -21.89
N GLU A 40 -14.12 -1.01 -21.88
CA GLU A 40 -15.24 -0.33 -21.24
C GLU A 40 -14.98 -0.17 -19.73
N GLU A 41 -14.66 -1.28 -19.04
CA GLU A 41 -14.05 -1.26 -17.71
C GLU A 41 -12.56 -0.97 -17.87
N LYS A 42 -12.11 0.18 -17.37
CA LYS A 42 -10.73 0.66 -17.59
C LYS A 42 -9.76 0.24 -16.49
N PHE A 43 -10.28 -0.03 -15.28
CA PHE A 43 -9.44 -0.36 -14.13
C PHE A 43 -9.51 -1.85 -13.82
N PHE A 44 -8.35 -2.47 -13.69
CA PHE A 44 -8.23 -3.89 -13.40
C PHE A 44 -7.29 -4.13 -12.24
N VAL A 45 -7.67 -5.07 -11.36
CA VAL A 45 -6.81 -5.62 -10.32
C VAL A 45 -6.07 -6.80 -10.93
N TYR A 46 -4.74 -6.63 -11.19
CA TYR A 46 -4.02 -7.56 -12.03
C TYR A 46 -2.51 -7.49 -11.88
N ASP A 47 -1.87 -8.67 -11.76
CA ASP A 47 -0.42 -8.84 -11.87
C ASP A 47 -0.07 -9.52 -13.21
N LEU A 48 0.88 -8.91 -13.95
CA LEU A 48 1.39 -9.46 -15.22
C LEU A 48 2.11 -10.81 -15.06
N LEU A 49 2.66 -11.07 -13.88
CA LEU A 49 3.50 -12.24 -13.61
C LEU A 49 2.69 -13.45 -13.17
N THR A 50 1.41 -13.31 -12.89
CA THR A 50 0.55 -14.43 -12.53
C THR A 50 0.02 -15.13 -13.78
N LEU A 51 0.04 -16.47 -13.78
CA LEU A 51 -0.56 -17.30 -14.83
C LEU A 51 -2.10 -17.21 -14.83
N ASP A 52 -2.69 -16.55 -13.85
CA ASP A 52 -4.14 -16.31 -13.78
C ASP A 52 -4.50 -15.14 -14.70
N ARG A 53 -4.78 -15.45 -15.96
CA ARG A 53 -5.14 -14.49 -17.02
C ARG A 53 -6.55 -13.89 -16.84
N LYS A 54 -7.26 -14.15 -15.77
CA LYS A 54 -8.56 -13.54 -15.51
C LYS A 54 -8.34 -12.14 -14.93
N GLN A 55 -8.35 -11.17 -15.83
CA GLN A 55 -8.49 -9.76 -15.47
C GLN A 55 -9.79 -9.59 -14.68
N ARG A 56 -9.70 -8.97 -13.50
CA ARG A 56 -10.87 -8.61 -12.70
C ARG A 56 -10.99 -7.10 -12.70
N SER A 57 -12.19 -6.60 -12.97
CA SER A 57 -12.43 -5.17 -12.86
C SER A 57 -12.20 -4.71 -11.42
N LEU A 58 -11.74 -3.48 -11.25
CA LEU A 58 -11.63 -2.85 -9.93
C LEU A 58 -12.99 -2.85 -9.23
N ARG A 59 -14.05 -2.56 -9.97
CA ARG A 59 -15.44 -2.62 -9.50
C ARG A 59 -15.77 -3.96 -8.84
N ASP A 60 -15.58 -5.08 -9.55
CA ASP A 60 -15.92 -6.41 -9.02
C ASP A 60 -15.06 -6.78 -7.82
N TYR A 61 -13.80 -6.34 -7.82
CA TYR A 61 -12.89 -6.53 -6.68
C TYR A 61 -13.38 -5.77 -5.45
N LEU A 62 -13.75 -4.50 -5.59
CA LEU A 62 -14.21 -3.65 -4.49
C LEU A 62 -15.54 -4.15 -3.91
N ILE A 63 -16.52 -4.49 -4.76
CA ILE A 63 -17.80 -5.07 -4.33
C ILE A 63 -17.57 -6.38 -3.56
N GLY A 64 -16.74 -7.27 -4.11
CA GLY A 64 -16.45 -8.55 -3.46
C GLY A 64 -15.67 -8.40 -2.16
N LEU A 65 -14.73 -7.45 -2.08
CA LEU A 65 -14.00 -7.15 -0.85
C LEU A 65 -14.93 -6.58 0.22
N SER A 66 -15.80 -5.62 -0.16
CA SER A 66 -16.79 -5.03 0.74
C SER A 66 -17.72 -6.09 1.34
N ALA A 67 -18.26 -6.98 0.51
CA ALA A 67 -19.10 -8.09 0.97
C ALA A 67 -18.34 -9.00 1.95
N ALA A 68 -17.11 -9.38 1.63
CA ALA A 68 -16.31 -10.26 2.47
C ALA A 68 -15.94 -9.63 3.83
N LEU A 69 -15.65 -8.34 3.88
CA LEU A 69 -15.36 -7.63 5.13
C LEU A 69 -16.58 -7.62 6.05
N ASN A 70 -17.78 -7.42 5.49
CA ASN A 70 -19.03 -7.45 6.26
C ASN A 70 -19.36 -8.87 6.77
N ASP A 71 -19.32 -9.86 5.89
CA ASP A 71 -19.78 -11.23 6.19
C ASP A 71 -18.84 -11.94 7.16
N GLU A 72 -17.54 -11.74 7.02
CA GLU A 72 -16.52 -12.50 7.75
C GLU A 72 -15.92 -11.71 8.92
N LYS A 73 -16.33 -10.46 9.15
CA LYS A 73 -15.83 -9.57 10.21
C LYS A 73 -14.30 -9.47 10.24
N LEU A 74 -13.71 -9.39 9.05
CA LEU A 74 -12.27 -9.30 8.89
C LEU A 74 -11.77 -7.89 9.27
N ASN A 75 -10.61 -7.82 9.92
CA ASN A 75 -9.96 -6.54 10.22
C ASN A 75 -9.13 -6.08 9.02
N LEU A 76 -9.54 -4.97 8.41
CA LEU A 76 -8.74 -4.24 7.42
C LEU A 76 -8.48 -2.84 7.97
N ALA A 77 -7.23 -2.51 8.25
CA ALA A 77 -6.80 -1.25 8.82
C ALA A 77 -6.19 -0.29 7.78
N LEU A 78 -5.78 -0.81 6.61
CA LEU A 78 -5.21 -0.03 5.52
C LEU A 78 -5.44 -0.74 4.19
N LEU A 79 -5.96 -0.01 3.21
CA LEU A 79 -5.98 -0.43 1.81
C LEU A 79 -4.89 0.34 1.06
N ALA A 80 -3.90 -0.37 0.51
CA ALA A 80 -2.85 0.22 -0.30
C ALA A 80 -3.03 -0.23 -1.76
N PHE A 81 -3.02 0.69 -2.72
CA PHE A 81 -3.05 0.36 -4.14
C PHE A 81 -1.73 0.72 -4.80
N ASP A 82 -1.05 -0.26 -5.40
CA ASP A 82 0.09 -0.02 -6.28
C ASP A 82 -0.40 0.31 -7.69
N LEU A 83 -0.36 1.59 -8.04
CA LEU A 83 -0.77 2.11 -9.34
C LEU A 83 0.32 1.84 -10.37
N LYS A 84 0.06 0.91 -11.28
CA LYS A 84 1.01 0.58 -12.34
C LYS A 84 1.08 1.70 -13.39
N PRO A 85 2.24 1.91 -14.03
CA PRO A 85 2.44 3.02 -14.96
C PRO A 85 1.39 3.07 -16.07
N ILE A 86 0.93 4.28 -16.39
CA ILE A 86 0.11 4.56 -17.56
C ILE A 86 1.05 4.73 -18.75
N CYS A 87 0.91 3.86 -19.74
CA CYS A 87 1.63 3.95 -21.01
C CYS A 87 0.81 4.78 -22.00
N SER A 88 0.83 6.10 -21.88
CA SER A 88 0.11 7.00 -22.77
C SER A 88 1.02 8.09 -23.34
N LYS A 89 0.70 8.55 -24.56
CA LYS A 89 1.35 9.70 -25.20
C LYS A 89 0.84 11.03 -24.64
N ASP A 90 -0.40 11.07 -24.14
CA ASP A 90 -1.09 12.24 -23.59
C ASP A 90 -1.27 12.14 -22.07
N PHE A 91 -0.16 11.82 -21.38
CA PHE A 91 -0.16 11.55 -19.94
C PHE A 91 -0.87 12.64 -19.10
N GLU A 92 -0.69 13.92 -19.43
CA GLU A 92 -1.25 15.02 -18.63
C GLU A 92 -2.78 15.04 -18.60
N SER A 93 -3.44 14.91 -19.75
CA SER A 93 -4.89 14.91 -19.83
C SER A 93 -5.48 13.59 -19.33
N GLU A 94 -4.88 12.47 -19.69
CA GLU A 94 -5.34 11.15 -19.30
C GLU A 94 -5.15 10.88 -17.80
N SER A 95 -4.11 11.41 -17.16
CA SER A 95 -3.87 11.20 -15.74
C SER A 95 -4.90 11.88 -14.84
N VAL A 96 -5.42 13.05 -15.23
CA VAL A 96 -6.52 13.71 -14.49
C VAL A 96 -7.81 12.89 -14.61
N LEU A 97 -8.14 12.46 -15.83
CA LEU A 97 -9.33 11.62 -16.05
C LEU A 97 -9.20 10.27 -15.34
N TYR A 98 -8.01 9.66 -15.41
CA TYR A 98 -7.68 8.45 -14.65
C TYR A 98 -8.01 8.60 -13.18
N MET A 99 -7.47 9.64 -12.51
CA MET A 99 -7.68 9.82 -11.08
C MET A 99 -9.14 10.09 -10.74
N LYS A 100 -9.84 10.90 -11.55
CA LYS A 100 -11.27 11.17 -11.39
C LYS A 100 -12.07 9.86 -11.42
N GLU A 101 -11.97 9.09 -12.50
CA GLU A 101 -12.71 7.84 -12.69
C GLU A 101 -12.32 6.79 -11.62
N PHE A 102 -11.05 6.74 -11.22
CA PHE A 102 -10.58 5.86 -10.16
C PHE A 102 -11.24 6.16 -8.82
N PHE A 103 -11.23 7.43 -8.39
CA PHE A 103 -11.87 7.84 -7.14
C PHE A 103 -13.39 7.73 -7.17
N GLU A 104 -14.04 7.96 -8.33
CA GLU A 104 -15.47 7.72 -8.51
C GLU A 104 -15.80 6.24 -8.23
N GLN A 105 -15.05 5.28 -8.79
CA GLN A 105 -15.25 3.85 -8.51
C GLN A 105 -14.94 3.50 -7.05
N LEU A 106 -13.87 4.03 -6.46
CA LEU A 106 -13.56 3.81 -5.05
C LEU A 106 -14.71 4.28 -4.14
N ASN A 107 -15.23 5.47 -4.38
CA ASN A 107 -16.30 6.04 -3.57
C ASN A 107 -17.61 5.27 -3.77
N GLU A 108 -17.97 4.93 -5.00
CA GLU A 108 -19.22 4.24 -5.30
C GLU A 108 -19.26 2.82 -4.73
N TYR A 109 -18.17 2.05 -4.91
CA TYR A 109 -18.21 0.61 -4.63
C TYR A 109 -17.57 0.21 -3.30
N PHE A 110 -16.89 1.15 -2.60
CA PHE A 110 -16.18 0.80 -1.36
C PHE A 110 -16.28 1.88 -0.28
N PHE A 111 -15.82 3.10 -0.52
CA PHE A 111 -15.74 4.13 0.53
C PHE A 111 -17.08 4.73 0.92
N SER A 112 -18.17 4.54 0.16
CA SER A 112 -19.54 4.80 0.64
C SER A 112 -19.87 4.00 1.92
N THR A 113 -19.28 2.82 2.09
CA THR A 113 -19.45 1.96 3.28
C THR A 113 -18.31 2.12 4.29
N TYR A 114 -17.07 2.25 3.80
CA TYR A 114 -15.85 2.28 4.61
C TYR A 114 -15.15 3.65 4.58
N SER A 115 -15.90 4.74 4.76
CA SER A 115 -15.43 6.12 4.59
C SER A 115 -14.23 6.51 5.48
N GLN A 116 -14.03 5.81 6.60
CA GLN A 116 -12.94 6.07 7.54
C GLN A 116 -11.71 5.18 7.30
N LEU A 117 -11.80 4.17 6.42
CA LEU A 117 -10.68 3.29 6.17
C LEU A 117 -9.52 4.06 5.52
N PRO A 118 -8.32 3.99 6.08
CA PRO A 118 -7.13 4.59 5.46
C PRO A 118 -6.83 4.01 4.08
N LEU A 119 -6.48 4.91 3.14
CA LEU A 119 -6.06 4.58 1.78
C LEU A 119 -4.65 5.09 1.50
N LEU A 120 -3.80 4.22 0.99
CA LEU A 120 -2.48 4.59 0.46
C LEU A 120 -2.45 4.32 -1.05
N LEU A 121 -2.13 5.35 -1.83
CA LEU A 121 -1.88 5.20 -3.27
C LEU A 121 -0.37 5.24 -3.52
N THR A 122 0.19 4.18 -4.08
CA THR A 122 1.61 4.12 -4.36
C THR A 122 1.91 3.97 -5.84
N VAL A 123 3.12 4.31 -6.20
CA VAL A 123 3.74 4.04 -7.50
C VAL A 123 5.08 3.36 -7.29
N GLY A 124 5.40 2.37 -8.11
CA GLY A 124 6.64 1.62 -7.98
C GLY A 124 7.90 2.47 -8.20
N LYS A 125 7.83 3.56 -9.01
CA LYS A 125 9.01 4.36 -9.39
C LYS A 125 8.78 5.86 -9.27
N PRO A 126 9.86 6.65 -9.07
CA PRO A 126 9.79 8.12 -8.97
C PRO A 126 9.12 8.80 -10.16
N SER A 127 9.21 8.22 -11.35
CA SER A 127 8.53 8.73 -12.56
C SER A 127 7.01 8.72 -12.47
N GLY A 128 6.43 7.98 -11.53
CA GLY A 128 4.99 7.96 -11.25
C GLY A 128 4.51 9.07 -10.31
N LYS A 129 5.42 9.81 -9.64
CA LYS A 129 5.03 10.91 -8.71
C LYS A 129 4.06 11.92 -9.30
N PRO A 130 4.21 12.38 -10.57
CA PRO A 130 3.24 13.29 -11.18
C PRO A 130 1.80 12.73 -11.24
N LEU A 131 1.62 11.42 -11.39
CA LEU A 131 0.30 10.79 -11.33
C LEU A 131 -0.32 10.96 -9.94
N LEU A 132 0.47 10.76 -8.88
CA LEU A 132 -0.02 10.90 -7.49
C LEU A 132 -0.44 12.34 -7.16
N VAL A 133 0.24 13.34 -7.71
CA VAL A 133 -0.17 14.76 -7.56
C VAL A 133 -1.55 15.01 -8.16
N LYS A 134 -1.88 14.33 -9.26
CA LYS A 134 -3.23 14.45 -9.84
C LYS A 134 -4.33 13.88 -8.93
N ALA A 135 -4.00 13.04 -7.95
CA ALA A 135 -4.96 12.55 -6.96
C ALA A 135 -5.34 13.59 -5.90
N LYS A 136 -4.52 14.62 -5.67
CA LYS A 136 -4.70 15.62 -4.60
C LYS A 136 -6.13 16.18 -4.45
N PRO A 137 -6.89 16.52 -5.52
CA PRO A 137 -8.25 17.05 -5.37
C PRO A 137 -9.26 16.08 -4.74
N TRP A 138 -8.97 14.80 -4.72
CA TRP A 138 -9.85 13.76 -4.18
C TRP A 138 -9.36 13.13 -2.88
N LEU A 139 -8.13 13.43 -2.45
CA LEU A 139 -7.58 12.90 -1.20
C LEU A 139 -8.26 13.55 0.02
N THR A 140 -8.53 12.72 1.01
CA THR A 140 -9.04 13.13 2.33
C THR A 140 -7.96 13.00 3.39
N ALA A 141 -8.24 13.43 4.64
CA ALA A 141 -7.30 13.30 5.76
C ALA A 141 -6.93 11.83 6.11
N ASN A 142 -7.71 10.86 5.61
CA ASN A 142 -7.44 9.44 5.81
C ASN A 142 -6.66 8.81 4.64
N GLN A 143 -6.11 9.63 3.75
CA GLN A 143 -5.51 9.15 2.52
C GLN A 143 -4.15 9.79 2.29
N ALA A 144 -3.21 9.01 1.80
CA ALA A 144 -1.86 9.47 1.48
C ALA A 144 -1.35 8.82 0.19
N VAL A 145 -0.22 9.32 -0.27
CA VAL A 145 0.49 8.81 -1.45
C VAL A 145 1.86 8.26 -1.08
N GLY A 146 2.49 7.48 -1.94
CA GLY A 146 3.81 6.94 -1.65
C GLY A 146 4.59 6.52 -2.88
N VAL A 147 5.91 6.36 -2.70
CA VAL A 147 6.82 5.79 -3.71
C VAL A 147 7.47 4.55 -3.10
N ASP A 148 7.48 3.44 -3.86
CA ASP A 148 7.86 2.13 -3.33
C ASP A 148 9.32 1.75 -3.62
N GLU A 149 9.99 2.38 -4.60
CA GLU A 149 11.39 2.09 -4.92
C GLU A 149 12.10 3.20 -5.68
N GLY A 150 13.42 3.18 -5.60
CA GLY A 150 14.29 3.90 -6.56
C GLY A 150 14.43 5.39 -6.30
N ASP A 151 14.07 5.88 -5.12
CA ASP A 151 14.29 7.27 -4.73
C ASP A 151 14.89 7.34 -3.31
N THR A 152 15.38 8.51 -2.91
CA THR A 152 15.82 8.76 -1.54
C THR A 152 14.68 9.33 -0.69
N PRO A 153 14.65 9.08 0.64
CA PRO A 153 13.64 9.65 1.52
C PRO A 153 13.56 11.18 1.43
N GLU A 154 14.72 11.86 1.33
CA GLU A 154 14.77 13.31 1.18
C GLU A 154 14.16 13.80 -0.14
N ASN A 155 14.45 13.15 -1.27
CA ASN A 155 13.87 13.52 -2.56
C ASN A 155 12.34 13.35 -2.57
N VAL A 156 11.83 12.26 -1.95
CA VAL A 156 10.40 12.00 -1.83
C VAL A 156 9.75 13.05 -0.93
N LYS A 157 10.38 13.37 0.22
CA LYS A 157 9.96 14.44 1.12
C LYS A 157 9.88 15.77 0.39
N ASP A 158 10.98 16.20 -0.25
CA ASP A 158 11.04 17.51 -0.92
C ASP A 158 10.01 17.64 -2.04
N PHE A 159 9.69 16.53 -2.71
CA PHE A 159 8.66 16.52 -3.73
C PHE A 159 7.26 16.69 -3.12
N PHE A 160 6.85 15.84 -2.18
CA PHE A 160 5.49 15.85 -1.65
C PHE A 160 5.22 17.02 -0.68
N THR A 161 6.23 17.49 0.07
CA THR A 161 6.09 18.70 0.89
C THR A 161 5.82 19.94 0.03
N ARG A 162 6.46 20.09 -1.13
CA ARG A 162 6.14 21.17 -2.07
C ARG A 162 4.72 21.10 -2.62
N GLU A 163 4.19 19.90 -2.75
CA GLU A 163 2.81 19.64 -3.18
C GLU A 163 1.80 19.71 -2.03
N ASP A 164 2.25 19.96 -0.78
CA ASP A 164 1.40 19.94 0.43
C ASP A 164 0.57 18.65 0.52
N MET A 165 1.28 17.51 0.55
CA MET A 165 0.70 16.17 0.57
C MET A 165 1.35 15.31 1.64
N SER A 166 0.55 14.59 2.42
CA SER A 166 1.01 13.51 3.29
C SER A 166 1.47 12.32 2.45
N PHE A 167 2.58 11.70 2.85
CA PHE A 167 3.17 10.61 2.07
C PHE A 167 3.70 9.46 2.91
N ALA A 168 3.87 8.33 2.26
CA ALA A 168 4.58 7.16 2.75
C ALA A 168 5.87 6.95 1.95
N PHE A 169 6.84 6.28 2.56
CA PHE A 169 8.07 5.87 1.91
C PHE A 169 8.30 4.38 2.08
N ALA A 170 8.68 3.71 1.00
CA ALA A 170 9.14 2.33 1.03
C ALA A 170 10.31 2.10 0.09
N ASP A 171 11.02 1.02 0.35
CA ASP A 171 11.97 0.43 -0.60
C ASP A 171 12.12 -1.06 -0.31
N GLY A 172 12.46 -1.84 -1.35
CA GLY A 172 12.55 -3.27 -1.22
C GLY A 172 12.83 -4.02 -2.51
N THR A 173 12.59 -5.31 -2.50
CA THR A 173 12.67 -6.16 -3.69
C THR A 173 11.85 -7.44 -3.53
N SER A 174 11.16 -7.84 -4.57
CA SER A 174 10.53 -9.16 -4.71
C SER A 174 11.42 -10.19 -5.42
N SER A 175 12.60 -9.78 -5.89
CA SER A 175 13.52 -10.65 -6.59
C SER A 175 14.01 -11.80 -5.69
N PRO A 176 13.89 -13.07 -6.12
CA PRO A 176 14.41 -14.20 -5.36
C PRO A 176 15.95 -14.22 -5.26
N PHE A 177 16.62 -13.44 -6.12
CA PHE A 177 18.10 -13.36 -6.17
C PHE A 177 18.67 -12.17 -5.38
N ALA A 178 17.83 -11.34 -4.81
CA ALA A 178 18.27 -10.18 -4.04
C ALA A 178 17.67 -10.19 -2.61
N SER A 179 18.52 -9.88 -1.62
CA SER A 179 18.05 -9.75 -0.24
C SER A 179 17.41 -8.38 -0.04
N PRO A 180 16.20 -8.28 0.53
CA PRO A 180 15.63 -7.00 0.94
C PRO A 180 16.51 -6.23 1.94
N LEU A 181 17.40 -6.92 2.68
CA LEU A 181 18.31 -6.28 3.64
C LEU A 181 19.30 -5.30 2.98
N LYS A 182 19.52 -5.36 1.67
CA LYS A 182 20.32 -4.34 0.96
C LYS A 182 19.71 -2.94 1.07
N PHE A 183 18.39 -2.84 1.26
CA PHE A 183 17.68 -1.59 1.41
C PHE A 183 17.59 -1.09 2.86
N LYS A 184 18.14 -1.86 3.82
CA LYS A 184 18.14 -1.48 5.25
C LYS A 184 18.71 -0.08 5.52
N PRO A 185 19.80 0.38 4.86
CA PRO A 185 20.32 1.73 5.08
C PRO A 185 19.31 2.82 4.70
N ILE A 186 18.67 2.74 3.53
CA ILE A 186 17.72 3.73 3.06
C ILE A 186 16.43 3.73 3.90
N ILE A 187 15.95 2.55 4.31
CA ILE A 187 14.81 2.44 5.23
C ILE A 187 15.14 3.04 6.59
N LYS A 188 16.39 2.86 7.10
CA LYS A 188 16.83 3.49 8.34
C LYS A 188 16.81 5.01 8.24
N GLU A 189 17.26 5.55 7.12
CA GLU A 189 17.19 6.98 6.82
C GLU A 189 15.75 7.48 6.84
N ALA A 190 14.82 6.78 6.17
CA ALA A 190 13.39 7.11 6.17
C ALA A 190 12.76 7.08 7.57
N VAL A 191 13.08 6.04 8.38
CA VAL A 191 12.59 5.95 9.78
C VAL A 191 13.11 7.10 10.62
N THR A 192 14.39 7.51 10.42
CA THR A 192 14.95 8.68 11.10
C THR A 192 14.29 9.97 10.64
N LEU A 193 14.11 10.14 9.31
CA LEU A 193 13.49 11.31 8.73
C LEU A 193 12.04 11.51 9.25
N LYS A 194 11.28 10.42 9.39
CA LYS A 194 9.92 10.45 9.93
C LYS A 194 9.80 11.09 11.31
N GLN A 195 10.84 10.99 12.15
CA GLN A 195 10.84 11.60 13.47
C GLN A 195 10.85 13.14 13.45
N HIS A 196 11.20 13.74 12.30
CA HIS A 196 11.37 15.17 12.11
C HIS A 196 10.55 15.74 10.94
N THR A 197 9.74 14.90 10.28
CA THR A 197 8.94 15.26 9.11
C THR A 197 7.49 14.87 9.33
N HIS A 198 6.65 15.87 9.52
CA HIS A 198 5.24 15.64 9.84
C HIS A 198 4.48 14.98 8.67
N GLU A 199 4.84 15.29 7.45
CA GLU A 199 4.17 14.80 6.22
C GLU A 199 4.54 13.35 5.91
N LEU A 200 5.67 12.83 6.39
CA LEU A 200 6.04 11.42 6.24
C LEU A 200 5.31 10.59 7.32
N LYS A 201 4.21 9.96 6.91
CA LYS A 201 3.28 9.29 7.82
C LYS A 201 3.58 7.81 8.03
N LEU A 202 4.08 7.13 7.01
CA LEU A 202 4.27 5.68 7.05
C LEU A 202 5.61 5.31 6.38
N VAL A 203 6.42 4.49 7.05
CA VAL A 203 7.61 3.87 6.50
C VAL A 203 7.46 2.36 6.53
N TYR A 204 7.56 1.71 5.38
CA TYR A 204 7.43 0.26 5.26
C TYR A 204 8.48 -0.33 4.30
N THR A 205 8.55 -1.64 4.22
CA THR A 205 9.49 -2.35 3.32
C THR A 205 8.85 -3.56 2.65
N TRP A 206 9.44 -4.02 1.56
CA TRP A 206 8.98 -5.16 0.76
C TRP A 206 10.14 -5.93 0.10
N THR A 207 10.06 -7.23 -0.21
CA THR A 207 9.08 -8.17 0.32
C THR A 207 9.77 -8.98 1.42
N ALA A 208 9.32 -8.85 2.66
CA ALA A 208 9.95 -9.47 3.82
C ALA A 208 9.39 -10.89 4.03
N ASN A 209 10.05 -11.92 3.47
CA ASN A 209 9.56 -13.31 3.49
C ASN A 209 10.35 -14.24 4.43
N SER A 210 11.52 -13.84 4.93
CA SER A 210 12.31 -14.61 5.90
C SER A 210 12.25 -13.97 7.28
N GLU A 211 12.28 -14.79 8.36
CA GLU A 211 12.29 -14.27 9.73
C GLU A 211 13.49 -13.35 10.01
N LYS A 212 14.67 -13.67 9.46
CA LYS A 212 15.84 -12.81 9.55
C LYS A 212 15.57 -11.42 8.98
N THR A 213 14.94 -11.34 7.81
CA THR A 213 14.55 -10.06 7.20
C THR A 213 13.52 -9.35 8.05
N MET A 214 12.48 -10.06 8.51
CA MET A 214 11.42 -9.52 9.34
C MET A 214 11.98 -8.89 10.62
N ARG A 215 12.78 -9.65 11.41
CA ARG A 215 13.40 -9.12 12.64
C ARG A 215 14.22 -7.87 12.37
N ASN A 216 15.08 -7.88 11.34
CA ASN A 216 15.92 -6.73 11.01
C ASN A 216 15.11 -5.45 10.75
N PHE A 217 13.95 -5.53 10.13
CA PHE A 217 13.12 -4.35 9.88
C PHE A 217 12.20 -4.02 11.05
N LEU A 218 11.74 -5.01 11.84
CA LEU A 218 11.02 -4.77 13.10
C LEU A 218 11.89 -4.00 14.09
N ASP A 219 13.16 -4.43 14.26
CA ASP A 219 14.15 -3.78 15.11
C ASP A 219 14.49 -2.36 14.62
N LEU A 220 14.42 -2.13 13.32
CA LEU A 220 14.66 -0.82 12.73
C LEU A 220 13.53 0.19 13.02
N GLY A 221 12.34 -0.29 13.33
CA GLY A 221 11.21 0.56 13.68
C GLY A 221 10.29 0.93 12.51
N VAL A 222 10.25 0.16 11.43
CA VAL A 222 9.27 0.38 10.34
C VAL A 222 7.83 0.25 10.82
N ASP A 223 6.93 0.96 10.19
CA ASP A 223 5.49 0.94 10.54
C ASP A 223 4.75 -0.23 9.87
N GLY A 224 5.31 -0.80 8.81
CA GLY A 224 4.69 -1.92 8.10
C GLY A 224 5.66 -2.75 7.28
N MET A 225 5.18 -3.91 6.86
CA MET A 225 5.91 -4.79 5.92
C MET A 225 4.96 -5.44 4.94
N ILE A 226 5.29 -5.35 3.66
CA ILE A 226 4.65 -6.17 2.62
C ILE A 226 5.31 -7.56 2.64
N THR A 227 4.48 -8.60 2.72
CA THR A 227 4.95 -9.99 2.78
C THR A 227 3.98 -10.98 2.12
N GLY A 228 4.54 -11.99 1.47
CA GLY A 228 3.80 -13.20 1.06
C GLY A 228 3.75 -14.28 2.16
N ARG A 229 4.29 -13.99 3.35
CA ARG A 229 4.36 -14.91 4.50
C ARG A 229 3.68 -14.31 5.72
N VAL A 230 2.45 -13.87 5.54
CA VAL A 230 1.64 -13.14 6.53
C VAL A 230 1.61 -13.84 7.89
N SER A 231 1.20 -15.12 7.95
CA SER A 231 1.10 -15.88 9.20
C SER A 231 2.44 -16.02 9.93
N ARG A 232 3.56 -16.05 9.17
CA ARG A 232 4.89 -16.08 9.78
C ARG A 232 5.23 -14.77 10.47
N LEU A 233 5.00 -13.64 9.79
CA LEU A 233 5.23 -12.31 10.37
C LEU A 233 4.30 -12.06 11.56
N ARG A 234 3.03 -12.45 11.44
CA ARG A 234 2.07 -12.35 12.53
C ARG A 234 2.55 -13.13 13.77
N LYS A 235 2.92 -14.40 13.61
CA LYS A 235 3.45 -15.22 14.69
C LYS A 235 4.68 -14.59 15.35
N LEU A 236 5.61 -14.07 14.53
CA LEU A 236 6.82 -13.43 15.03
C LEU A 236 6.48 -12.21 15.91
N ILE A 237 5.56 -11.36 15.48
CA ILE A 237 5.12 -10.21 16.28
C ILE A 237 4.46 -10.67 17.58
N ASP A 238 3.56 -11.63 17.53
CA ASP A 238 2.82 -12.11 18.70
C ASP A 238 3.74 -12.80 19.73
N THR A 239 4.87 -13.37 19.31
CA THR A 239 5.80 -14.08 20.21
C THR A 239 6.97 -13.24 20.68
N GLU A 240 7.52 -12.35 19.85
CA GLU A 240 8.78 -11.65 20.15
C GLU A 240 8.62 -10.14 20.27
N TYR A 241 7.56 -9.53 19.72
CA TYR A 241 7.40 -8.08 19.66
C TYR A 241 6.10 -7.58 20.29
N HIS A 242 5.32 -8.46 20.93
CA HIS A 242 4.02 -8.12 21.53
C HIS A 242 4.08 -7.00 22.57
N ASP A 243 5.24 -6.76 23.20
CA ASP A 243 5.43 -5.68 24.18
C ASP A 243 5.65 -4.31 23.54
N THR A 244 6.16 -4.27 22.30
CA THR A 244 6.56 -3.04 21.59
C THR A 244 5.66 -2.72 20.39
N ILE A 245 4.98 -3.72 19.85
CA ILE A 245 4.12 -3.60 18.66
C ILE A 245 2.69 -3.95 19.01
N GLU A 246 1.76 -3.20 18.42
CA GLU A 246 0.33 -3.45 18.41
C GLU A 246 -0.16 -3.43 16.96
N MET A 247 -0.97 -4.40 16.58
CA MET A 247 -1.55 -4.42 15.24
C MET A 247 -2.55 -3.27 15.08
N ALA A 248 -2.41 -2.50 14.03
CA ALA A 248 -3.37 -1.46 13.70
C ALA A 248 -4.76 -2.06 13.39
N THR A 249 -5.79 -1.30 13.70
CA THR A 249 -7.20 -1.61 13.43
C THR A 249 -7.80 -0.61 12.46
N ALA A 250 -9.04 -0.82 12.03
CA ALA A 250 -9.76 0.11 11.16
C ALA A 250 -9.99 1.51 11.78
N GLU A 251 -9.81 1.63 13.11
CA GLU A 251 -9.95 2.88 13.86
C GLU A 251 -8.64 3.69 13.88
N ASP A 252 -7.52 3.05 13.53
CA ASP A 252 -6.20 3.68 13.52
C ASP A 252 -5.95 4.34 12.16
N ASN A 253 -5.84 5.68 12.16
CA ASN A 253 -5.48 6.43 10.95
C ASN A 253 -3.97 6.75 10.97
N PRO A 254 -3.14 6.12 10.11
CA PRO A 254 -1.72 6.41 10.06
C PRO A 254 -1.40 7.79 9.46
N PHE A 255 -2.38 8.44 8.83
CA PHE A 255 -2.21 9.70 8.09
C PHE A 255 -2.70 10.94 8.86
N ALA A 256 -3.30 10.76 10.04
CA ALA A 256 -3.74 11.84 10.91
C ALA A 256 -2.57 12.64 11.52
#